data_8a41036635b737c2504a401f035755e0
#
_entry.id   8a41036635b737c2504a401f035755e0
#
_cell.length_a   1.000
_cell.length_b   1.000
_cell.length_c   1.000
_cell.angle_alpha   90.00
_cell.angle_beta   90.00
_cell.angle_gamma   90.00
#
_symmetry.space_group_name_H-M   'P 1'
#
loop_
_entity.id
_entity.type
_entity.pdbx_description
1 polymer ?
#
loop_
_entity_poly.entity_id
_entity_poly.type
_entity_poly.pdbx_seq_one_letter_code
_entity_poly.pdbx_strand_id
1 'polypeptide(L)'
;MPRDARDAALESLLLMERRGAWSDGSVKRIVAQAGLDSRDAALCARMTYGVVQNRTLLDYYIDSWCSQKAARLEPVVACVLRLGIYQILFMDKVPDRAAVHETVELVKRRGKARAAGMVNAVLRKCVASKSTLPRLPQNDPLRRMTVQYSHPRWLVERLVSLVGAEEAEEFLRLDNRPVATCIQTNPLKTTPEELAQELRDAGVSVQPHPWLAGCFEITGTGDLERLPAFAEGRCTVQDAAARLAAMAAAPAPGDRVLDVCAAPGGKSFAMAMEMGNRGDILSCDIHPHKLKLIENGAARLGITIVRTALADGRERHAAWVEQADVVLADVPCSGLGIIRKKPDIRWKDPAALAALPAIQRAILGNAAAYVRPGGVLVYSTCTVLPEENGGVVTDFLSGHPKFVKEDFDLPGIGSCSGDVTLWPQRTRTDGFYICRMRRRA
;
A
#
# COMPACT_ATOMS: atom_id res chain seq x y z
N MET A 1 11.93 5.34 -26.46
CA MET A 1 10.66 5.63 -25.75
C MET A 1 9.65 4.55 -26.06
N PRO A 2 8.79 4.14 -25.11
CA PRO A 2 7.70 3.20 -25.38
C PRO A 2 6.76 3.74 -26.46
N ARG A 3 6.24 2.84 -27.31
CA ARG A 3 5.38 3.21 -28.46
C ARG A 3 3.89 3.07 -28.16
N ASP A 4 3.55 2.21 -27.20
CA ASP A 4 2.19 1.87 -26.83
C ASP A 4 2.12 1.41 -25.38
N ALA A 5 0.91 1.15 -24.85
CA ALA A 5 0.69 0.71 -23.48
C ALA A 5 1.42 -0.58 -23.13
N ARG A 6 1.57 -1.53 -24.06
CA ARG A 6 2.26 -2.81 -23.84
C ARG A 6 3.77 -2.63 -23.72
N ASP A 7 4.31 -1.77 -24.57
CA ASP A 7 5.72 -1.42 -24.57
C ASP A 7 6.10 -0.66 -23.29
N ALA A 8 5.22 0.23 -22.82
CA ALA A 8 5.35 0.95 -21.55
C ALA A 8 5.26 -0.02 -20.33
N ALA A 9 4.33 -0.96 -20.37
CA ALA A 9 4.22 -1.98 -19.31
C ALA A 9 5.47 -2.87 -19.24
N LEU A 10 6.00 -3.30 -20.39
CA LEU A 10 7.26 -4.06 -20.44
C LEU A 10 8.42 -3.27 -19.86
N GLU A 11 8.56 -1.99 -20.21
CA GLU A 11 9.62 -1.14 -19.67
C GLU A 11 9.53 -0.98 -18.15
N SER A 12 8.29 -0.81 -17.64
CA SER A 12 8.03 -0.74 -16.20
C SER A 12 8.46 -2.03 -15.49
N LEU A 13 8.09 -3.19 -16.02
CA LEU A 13 8.47 -4.50 -15.48
C LEU A 13 9.99 -4.71 -15.51
N LEU A 14 10.66 -4.33 -16.58
CA LEU A 14 12.11 -4.45 -16.69
C LEU A 14 12.88 -3.55 -15.71
N LEU A 15 12.36 -2.36 -15.43
CA LEU A 15 12.92 -1.47 -14.40
C LEU A 15 12.81 -2.10 -13.00
N MET A 16 11.67 -2.74 -12.71
CA MET A 16 11.46 -3.42 -11.43
C MET A 16 12.43 -4.62 -11.28
N GLU A 17 12.59 -5.44 -12.32
CA GLU A 17 13.51 -6.58 -12.32
C GLU A 17 14.99 -6.16 -12.15
N ARG A 18 15.41 -5.03 -12.76
CA ARG A 18 16.81 -4.61 -12.78
C ARG A 18 17.21 -3.75 -11.59
N ARG A 19 16.31 -2.96 -11.05
CA ARG A 19 16.62 -1.90 -10.09
C ARG A 19 15.83 -1.97 -8.79
N GLY A 20 14.97 -2.97 -8.61
CA GLY A 20 14.04 -3.02 -7.47
C GLY A 20 13.13 -1.78 -7.41
N ALA A 21 12.84 -1.16 -8.58
CA ALA A 21 12.02 0.04 -8.64
C ALA A 21 10.58 -0.28 -8.22
N TRP A 22 9.96 0.65 -7.46
CA TRP A 22 8.56 0.52 -7.04
C TRP A 22 7.63 0.64 -8.24
N SER A 23 6.58 -0.19 -8.30
CA SER A 23 5.63 -0.23 -9.42
C SER A 23 4.99 1.13 -9.71
N ASP A 24 4.47 1.82 -8.68
CA ASP A 24 3.81 3.12 -8.82
C ASP A 24 4.72 4.18 -9.45
N GLY A 25 5.92 4.35 -8.91
CA GLY A 25 6.87 5.33 -9.42
C GLY A 25 7.33 5.02 -10.84
N SER A 26 7.51 3.73 -11.17
CA SER A 26 7.93 3.29 -12.50
C SER A 26 6.84 3.52 -13.53
N VAL A 27 5.60 3.12 -13.23
CA VAL A 27 4.45 3.28 -14.14
C VAL A 27 4.17 4.75 -14.41
N LYS A 28 4.01 5.60 -13.37
CA LYS A 28 3.74 7.03 -13.52
C LYS A 28 4.80 7.73 -14.38
N ARG A 29 6.07 7.46 -14.12
CA ARG A 29 7.18 8.05 -14.88
C ARG A 29 7.16 7.63 -16.34
N ILE A 30 6.98 6.33 -16.62
CA ILE A 30 7.00 5.80 -17.99
C ILE A 30 5.79 6.27 -18.78
N VAL A 31 4.61 6.28 -18.18
CA VAL A 31 3.37 6.81 -18.77
C VAL A 31 3.55 8.28 -19.17
N ALA A 32 4.10 9.11 -18.27
CA ALA A 32 4.37 10.51 -18.54
C ALA A 32 5.41 10.69 -19.67
N GLN A 33 6.51 9.93 -19.65
CA GLN A 33 7.54 9.99 -20.69
C GLN A 33 7.07 9.51 -22.06
N ALA A 34 6.14 8.54 -22.10
CA ALA A 34 5.58 7.99 -23.33
C ALA A 34 4.44 8.84 -23.91
N GLY A 35 3.94 9.83 -23.17
CA GLY A 35 2.81 10.66 -23.61
C GLY A 35 1.53 9.86 -23.87
N LEU A 36 1.31 8.78 -23.09
CA LEU A 36 0.12 7.93 -23.26
C LEU A 36 -1.16 8.69 -22.86
N ASP A 37 -2.21 8.49 -23.63
CA ASP A 37 -3.54 8.98 -23.22
C ASP A 37 -4.06 8.23 -21.97
N SER A 38 -5.17 8.69 -21.42
CA SER A 38 -5.75 8.13 -20.19
C SER A 38 -6.12 6.65 -20.32
N ARG A 39 -6.57 6.20 -21.49
CA ARG A 39 -6.95 4.81 -21.77
C ARG A 39 -5.71 3.91 -21.83
N ASP A 40 -4.70 4.31 -22.55
CA ASP A 40 -3.44 3.58 -22.69
C ASP A 40 -2.64 3.60 -21.38
N ALA A 41 -2.68 4.70 -20.63
CA ALA A 41 -2.11 4.78 -19.29
C ALA A 41 -2.76 3.78 -18.32
N ALA A 42 -4.09 3.70 -18.32
CA ALA A 42 -4.83 2.72 -17.51
C ALA A 42 -4.54 1.28 -17.93
N LEU A 43 -4.42 1.02 -19.23
CA LEU A 43 -4.05 -0.28 -19.78
C LEU A 43 -2.63 -0.69 -19.37
N CYS A 44 -1.66 0.24 -19.48
CA CYS A 44 -0.29 0.05 -19.03
C CYS A 44 -0.23 -0.30 -17.53
N ALA A 45 -0.91 0.47 -16.70
CA ALA A 45 -0.99 0.25 -15.26
C ALA A 45 -1.61 -1.12 -14.94
N ARG A 46 -2.75 -1.47 -15.54
CA ARG A 46 -3.42 -2.75 -15.32
C ARG A 46 -2.52 -3.94 -15.69
N MET A 47 -1.81 -3.88 -16.82
CA MET A 47 -0.89 -4.93 -17.23
C MET A 47 0.31 -5.02 -16.28
N THR A 48 0.90 -3.90 -15.90
CA THR A 48 2.08 -3.90 -15.02
C THR A 48 1.72 -4.45 -13.63
N TYR A 49 0.71 -3.87 -12.98
CA TYR A 49 0.30 -4.32 -11.64
C TYR A 49 -0.20 -5.76 -11.65
N GLY A 50 -0.94 -6.16 -12.69
CA GLY A 50 -1.44 -7.51 -12.81
C GLY A 50 -0.35 -8.56 -13.01
N VAL A 51 0.70 -8.26 -13.76
CA VAL A 51 1.86 -9.15 -13.89
C VAL A 51 2.64 -9.24 -12.58
N VAL A 52 2.87 -8.11 -11.89
CA VAL A 52 3.55 -8.11 -10.59
C VAL A 52 2.78 -8.91 -9.55
N GLN A 53 1.47 -8.73 -9.51
CA GLN A 53 0.57 -9.43 -8.59
C GLN A 53 0.52 -10.94 -8.84
N ASN A 54 0.63 -11.39 -10.09
CA ASN A 54 0.50 -12.79 -10.48
C ASN A 54 1.82 -13.44 -10.92
N ARG A 55 2.96 -12.83 -10.61
CA ARG A 55 4.27 -13.22 -11.14
C ARG A 55 4.58 -14.72 -10.99
N THR A 56 4.42 -15.28 -9.79
CA THR A 56 4.75 -16.70 -9.54
C THR A 56 3.77 -17.63 -10.25
N LEU A 57 2.49 -17.28 -10.32
CA LEU A 57 1.49 -18.03 -11.06
C LEU A 57 1.77 -18.02 -12.57
N LEU A 58 2.12 -16.86 -13.12
CA LEU A 58 2.51 -16.72 -14.51
C LEU A 58 3.77 -17.52 -14.83
N ASP A 59 4.77 -17.49 -13.96
CA ASP A 59 5.99 -18.29 -14.09
C ASP A 59 5.71 -19.80 -14.03
N TYR A 60 4.80 -20.22 -13.18
CA TYR A 60 4.34 -21.61 -13.10
C TYR A 60 3.70 -22.08 -14.44
N TYR A 61 2.90 -21.22 -15.05
CA TYR A 61 2.33 -21.52 -16.37
C TYR A 61 3.37 -21.51 -17.48
N ILE A 62 4.32 -20.56 -17.46
CA ILE A 62 5.46 -20.58 -18.39
C ILE A 62 6.23 -21.91 -18.25
N ASP A 63 6.53 -22.31 -17.02
CA ASP A 63 7.26 -23.54 -16.70
C ASP A 63 6.53 -24.81 -17.14
N SER A 64 5.20 -24.76 -17.26
CA SER A 64 4.37 -25.87 -17.70
C SER A 64 4.28 -25.98 -19.23
N TRP A 65 4.42 -24.88 -19.95
CA TRP A 65 4.25 -24.84 -21.42
C TRP A 65 5.54 -24.63 -22.20
N CYS A 66 6.59 -24.14 -21.56
CA CYS A 66 7.90 -23.89 -22.16
C CYS A 66 8.89 -25.00 -21.78
N SER A 67 9.79 -25.34 -22.68
CA SER A 67 10.91 -26.29 -22.39
C SER A 67 11.96 -25.69 -21.45
N GLN A 68 12.08 -24.38 -21.43
CA GLN A 68 12.98 -23.63 -20.55
C GLN A 68 12.20 -22.98 -19.40
N LYS A 69 12.71 -23.12 -18.17
CA LYS A 69 12.09 -22.51 -16.99
C LYS A 69 12.13 -20.98 -17.04
N ALA A 70 11.06 -20.33 -16.55
CA ALA A 70 10.94 -18.87 -16.51
C ALA A 70 12.15 -18.16 -15.89
N ALA A 71 12.70 -18.72 -14.81
CA ALA A 71 13.90 -18.22 -14.12
C ALA A 71 15.20 -18.28 -14.96
N ARG A 72 15.23 -19.05 -16.04
CA ARG A 72 16.39 -19.18 -16.94
C ARG A 72 16.24 -18.40 -18.24
N LEU A 73 15.05 -17.83 -18.48
CA LEU A 73 14.80 -16.97 -19.64
C LEU A 73 15.50 -15.62 -19.47
N GLU A 74 15.88 -15.01 -20.58
CA GLU A 74 16.29 -13.61 -20.55
C GLU A 74 15.17 -12.73 -19.96
N PRO A 75 15.47 -11.75 -19.10
CA PRO A 75 14.44 -10.94 -18.41
C PRO A 75 13.40 -10.33 -19.36
N VAL A 76 13.84 -9.87 -20.55
CA VAL A 76 12.91 -9.33 -21.56
C VAL A 76 11.92 -10.38 -22.03
N VAL A 77 12.38 -11.60 -22.30
CA VAL A 77 11.54 -12.70 -22.80
C VAL A 77 10.59 -13.18 -21.71
N ALA A 78 11.06 -13.31 -20.48
CA ALA A 78 10.22 -13.68 -19.34
C ALA A 78 9.10 -12.65 -19.10
N CYS A 79 9.43 -11.35 -19.09
CA CYS A 79 8.43 -10.28 -18.92
C CYS A 79 7.43 -10.24 -20.07
N VAL A 80 7.87 -10.45 -21.32
CA VAL A 80 6.98 -10.53 -22.49
C VAL A 80 6.01 -11.70 -22.37
N LEU A 81 6.48 -12.88 -21.97
CA LEU A 81 5.63 -14.05 -21.75
C LEU A 81 4.62 -13.82 -20.62
N ARG A 82 5.07 -13.26 -19.48
CA ARG A 82 4.16 -12.90 -18.38
C ARG A 82 3.06 -11.93 -18.84
N LEU A 83 3.41 -10.90 -19.61
CA LEU A 83 2.46 -9.95 -20.19
C LEU A 83 1.47 -10.62 -21.13
N GLY A 84 1.93 -11.49 -22.01
CA GLY A 84 1.06 -12.20 -22.95
C GLY A 84 0.08 -13.13 -22.25
N ILE A 85 0.58 -13.96 -21.32
CA ILE A 85 -0.26 -14.88 -20.52
C ILE A 85 -1.25 -14.10 -19.66
N TYR A 86 -0.81 -12.99 -19.03
CA TYR A 86 -1.71 -12.15 -18.24
C TYR A 86 -2.86 -11.57 -19.08
N GLN A 87 -2.58 -11.07 -20.28
CA GLN A 87 -3.61 -10.58 -21.19
C GLN A 87 -4.62 -11.68 -21.56
N ILE A 88 -4.15 -12.90 -21.87
CA ILE A 88 -4.98 -14.03 -22.26
C ILE A 88 -5.87 -14.50 -21.11
N LEU A 89 -5.33 -14.61 -19.87
CA LEU A 89 -6.03 -15.25 -18.75
C LEU A 89 -6.81 -14.27 -17.86
N PHE A 90 -6.41 -12.98 -17.81
CA PHE A 90 -6.93 -12.02 -16.83
C PHE A 90 -7.54 -10.75 -17.45
N MET A 91 -7.56 -10.63 -18.79
CA MET A 91 -8.08 -9.43 -19.46
C MET A 91 -9.17 -9.79 -20.49
N ASP A 92 -10.40 -9.98 -20.04
CA ASP A 92 -11.54 -10.43 -20.87
C ASP A 92 -11.81 -9.53 -22.09
N LYS A 93 -11.47 -8.23 -22.00
CA LYS A 93 -11.66 -7.27 -23.09
C LYS A 93 -10.57 -7.34 -24.18
N VAL A 94 -9.52 -8.15 -23.99
CA VAL A 94 -8.45 -8.34 -24.97
C VAL A 94 -8.67 -9.66 -25.71
N PRO A 95 -8.94 -9.64 -27.03
CA PRO A 95 -9.09 -10.87 -27.80
C PRO A 95 -7.80 -11.68 -27.78
N ASP A 96 -7.91 -13.00 -27.59
CA ASP A 96 -6.74 -13.91 -27.50
C ASP A 96 -5.80 -13.78 -28.70
N ARG A 97 -6.35 -13.66 -29.93
CA ARG A 97 -5.56 -13.46 -31.14
C ARG A 97 -4.74 -12.17 -31.09
N ALA A 98 -5.32 -11.08 -30.60
CA ALA A 98 -4.64 -9.80 -30.46
C ALA A 98 -3.55 -9.90 -29.38
N ALA A 99 -3.83 -10.53 -28.23
CA ALA A 99 -2.84 -10.73 -27.17
C ALA A 99 -1.63 -11.51 -27.68
N VAL A 100 -1.83 -12.60 -28.43
CA VAL A 100 -0.75 -13.40 -29.02
C VAL A 100 0.04 -12.57 -30.04
N HIS A 101 -0.63 -11.92 -30.99
CA HIS A 101 0.02 -11.18 -32.07
C HIS A 101 0.87 -10.03 -31.51
N GLU A 102 0.29 -9.16 -30.70
CA GLU A 102 0.97 -8.01 -30.13
C GLU A 102 2.15 -8.39 -29.23
N THR A 103 2.03 -9.49 -28.51
CA THR A 103 3.12 -9.99 -27.65
C THR A 103 4.28 -10.53 -28.48
N VAL A 104 4.01 -11.21 -29.59
CA VAL A 104 5.05 -11.69 -30.52
C VAL A 104 5.73 -10.50 -31.22
N GLU A 105 4.97 -9.50 -31.62
CA GLU A 105 5.56 -8.29 -32.21
C GLU A 105 6.39 -7.50 -31.19
N LEU A 106 5.94 -7.45 -29.92
CA LEU A 106 6.67 -6.80 -28.82
C LEU A 106 8.05 -7.41 -28.61
N VAL A 107 8.17 -8.75 -28.58
CA VAL A 107 9.48 -9.40 -28.42
C VAL A 107 10.42 -9.16 -29.59
N LYS A 108 9.90 -9.09 -30.83
CA LYS A 108 10.69 -8.73 -32.01
C LYS A 108 11.19 -7.29 -31.94
N ARG A 109 10.31 -6.33 -31.61
CA ARG A 109 10.64 -4.92 -31.45
C ARG A 109 11.73 -4.69 -30.39
N ARG A 110 11.80 -5.52 -29.36
CA ARG A 110 12.83 -5.47 -28.32
C ARG A 110 14.13 -6.19 -28.68
N GLY A 111 14.34 -6.50 -29.96
CA GLY A 111 15.56 -7.11 -30.47
C GLY A 111 15.72 -8.60 -30.15
N LYS A 112 14.64 -9.26 -29.73
CA LYS A 112 14.64 -10.69 -29.35
C LYS A 112 13.87 -11.56 -30.39
N ALA A 113 14.01 -11.23 -31.65
CA ALA A 113 13.30 -11.92 -32.75
C ALA A 113 13.50 -13.44 -32.74
N ARG A 114 14.68 -13.95 -32.31
CA ARG A 114 14.96 -15.38 -32.19
C ARG A 114 14.02 -16.08 -31.18
N ALA A 115 13.52 -15.38 -30.17
CA ALA A 115 12.58 -15.93 -29.20
C ALA A 115 11.11 -15.92 -29.69
N ALA A 116 10.79 -15.24 -30.81
CA ALA A 116 9.42 -15.06 -31.28
C ALA A 116 8.66 -16.36 -31.52
N GLY A 117 9.33 -17.38 -32.08
CA GLY A 117 8.73 -18.70 -32.30
C GLY A 117 8.36 -19.41 -30.99
N MET A 118 9.23 -19.37 -30.00
CA MET A 118 8.97 -19.93 -28.65
C MET A 118 7.85 -19.16 -27.94
N VAL A 119 7.87 -17.83 -27.95
CA VAL A 119 6.82 -16.99 -27.37
C VAL A 119 5.46 -17.31 -27.99
N ASN A 120 5.38 -17.38 -29.34
CA ASN A 120 4.14 -17.74 -30.02
C ASN A 120 3.64 -19.14 -29.63
N ALA A 121 4.54 -20.14 -29.56
CA ALA A 121 4.18 -21.50 -29.18
C ALA A 121 3.62 -21.57 -27.73
N VAL A 122 4.26 -20.89 -26.77
CA VAL A 122 3.80 -20.84 -25.37
C VAL A 122 2.43 -20.16 -25.27
N LEU A 123 2.24 -19.02 -25.94
CA LEU A 123 0.98 -18.29 -25.90
C LEU A 123 -0.18 -19.05 -26.57
N ARG A 124 0.10 -19.76 -27.67
CA ARG A 124 -0.91 -20.63 -28.29
C ARG A 124 -1.31 -21.81 -27.39
N LYS A 125 -0.35 -22.41 -26.66
CA LYS A 125 -0.67 -23.41 -25.64
C LYS A 125 -1.53 -22.81 -24.52
N CYS A 126 -1.21 -21.60 -24.07
CA CYS A 126 -2.01 -20.88 -23.08
C CYS A 126 -3.46 -20.71 -23.55
N VAL A 127 -3.69 -20.23 -24.77
CA VAL A 127 -5.03 -20.09 -25.36
C VAL A 127 -5.76 -21.44 -25.43
N ALA A 128 -5.11 -22.48 -25.93
CA ALA A 128 -5.69 -23.82 -26.05
C ALA A 128 -6.02 -24.45 -24.69
N SER A 129 -5.28 -24.10 -23.64
CA SER A 129 -5.48 -24.64 -22.29
C SER A 129 -6.35 -23.75 -21.38
N LYS A 130 -7.00 -22.72 -21.91
CA LYS A 130 -7.75 -21.73 -21.11
C LYS A 130 -8.84 -22.36 -20.22
N SER A 131 -9.49 -23.44 -20.70
CA SER A 131 -10.47 -24.23 -19.95
C SER A 131 -9.85 -25.34 -19.07
N THR A 132 -8.58 -25.68 -19.28
CA THR A 132 -7.90 -26.80 -18.62
C THR A 132 -6.47 -26.39 -18.21
N LEU A 133 -6.39 -25.35 -17.39
CA LEU A 133 -5.09 -24.83 -16.91
C LEU A 133 -4.29 -25.91 -16.17
N PRO A 134 -2.94 -25.84 -16.18
CA PRO A 134 -2.08 -26.74 -15.42
C PRO A 134 -2.49 -26.81 -13.96
N ARG A 135 -2.67 -28.01 -13.43
CA ARG A 135 -3.05 -28.23 -12.03
C ARG A 135 -1.98 -27.69 -11.09
N LEU A 136 -2.41 -26.94 -10.09
CA LEU A 136 -1.51 -26.45 -9.04
C LEU A 136 -0.97 -27.62 -8.19
N PRO A 137 0.20 -27.45 -7.53
CA PRO A 137 0.77 -28.48 -6.66
C PRO A 137 -0.21 -28.87 -5.55
N GLN A 138 -0.64 -30.14 -5.49
CA GLN A 138 -1.60 -30.61 -4.48
C GLN A 138 -0.89 -31.20 -3.24
N ASN A 139 0.33 -31.72 -3.42
CA ASN A 139 1.05 -32.45 -2.37
C ASN A 139 1.87 -31.54 -1.43
N ASP A 140 1.94 -30.22 -1.71
CA ASP A 140 2.63 -29.23 -0.90
C ASP A 140 1.71 -28.00 -0.72
N PRO A 141 0.95 -27.89 0.38
CA PRO A 141 0.02 -26.78 0.61
C PRO A 141 0.73 -25.41 0.58
N LEU A 142 1.95 -25.29 1.11
CA LEU A 142 2.70 -24.03 1.11
C LEU A 142 3.08 -23.63 -0.32
N ARG A 143 3.55 -24.61 -1.13
CA ARG A 143 3.84 -24.37 -2.54
C ARG A 143 2.58 -24.04 -3.33
N ARG A 144 1.46 -24.71 -3.05
CA ARG A 144 0.17 -24.40 -3.66
C ARG A 144 -0.20 -22.93 -3.39
N MET A 145 -0.19 -22.48 -2.14
CA MET A 145 -0.48 -21.09 -1.76
C MET A 145 0.50 -20.10 -2.42
N THR A 146 1.81 -20.42 -2.39
CA THR A 146 2.87 -19.62 -3.06
C THR A 146 2.57 -19.40 -4.54
N VAL A 147 2.17 -20.44 -5.26
CA VAL A 147 1.88 -20.34 -6.70
C VAL A 147 0.52 -19.68 -6.92
N GLN A 148 -0.51 -20.17 -6.27
CA GLN A 148 -1.91 -19.75 -6.47
C GLN A 148 -2.12 -18.26 -6.20
N TYR A 149 -1.56 -17.76 -5.10
CA TYR A 149 -1.69 -16.37 -4.69
C TYR A 149 -0.49 -15.50 -5.06
N SER A 150 0.54 -16.10 -5.67
CA SER A 150 1.72 -15.40 -6.17
C SER A 150 2.43 -14.57 -5.08
N HIS A 151 2.67 -15.18 -3.93
CA HIS A 151 3.47 -14.61 -2.85
C HIS A 151 4.78 -15.41 -2.68
N PRO A 152 5.89 -14.79 -2.27
CA PRO A 152 7.13 -15.53 -2.04
C PRO A 152 6.96 -16.53 -0.88
N ARG A 153 7.63 -17.68 -0.99
CA ARG A 153 7.47 -18.80 -0.06
C ARG A 153 7.71 -18.40 1.40
N TRP A 154 8.75 -17.60 1.66
CA TRP A 154 9.06 -17.13 3.00
C TRP A 154 7.89 -16.36 3.66
N LEU A 155 7.17 -15.55 2.87
CA LEU A 155 6.02 -14.79 3.39
C LEU A 155 4.83 -15.71 3.68
N VAL A 156 4.57 -16.69 2.80
CA VAL A 156 3.53 -17.71 3.03
C VAL A 156 3.83 -18.49 4.30
N GLU A 157 5.04 -18.98 4.47
CA GLU A 157 5.49 -19.70 5.67
C GLU A 157 5.35 -18.84 6.92
N ARG A 158 5.73 -17.56 6.84
CA ARG A 158 5.61 -16.62 7.96
C ARG A 158 4.16 -16.39 8.34
N LEU A 159 3.27 -16.11 7.39
CA LEU A 159 1.84 -15.92 7.65
C LEU A 159 1.21 -17.17 8.26
N VAL A 160 1.50 -18.35 7.70
CA VAL A 160 1.00 -19.63 8.27
C VAL A 160 1.47 -19.83 9.72
N SER A 161 2.71 -19.45 10.03
CA SER A 161 3.21 -19.54 11.42
C SER A 161 2.55 -18.55 12.38
N LEU A 162 2.03 -17.41 11.89
CA LEU A 162 1.43 -16.36 12.71
C LEU A 162 -0.06 -16.58 12.97
N VAL A 163 -0.81 -17.02 11.96
CA VAL A 163 -2.28 -17.08 12.03
C VAL A 163 -2.87 -18.43 11.65
N GLY A 164 -2.05 -19.43 11.33
CA GLY A 164 -2.51 -20.74 10.85
C GLY A 164 -2.78 -20.73 9.34
N ALA A 165 -2.94 -21.94 8.78
CA ALA A 165 -3.01 -22.12 7.32
C ALA A 165 -4.26 -21.50 6.70
N GLU A 166 -5.41 -21.64 7.34
CA GLU A 166 -6.70 -21.15 6.83
C GLU A 166 -6.75 -19.63 6.76
N GLU A 167 -6.40 -18.95 7.84
CA GLU A 167 -6.39 -17.49 7.88
C GLU A 167 -5.27 -16.90 7.01
N ALA A 168 -4.13 -17.56 6.92
CA ALA A 168 -3.06 -17.15 6.01
C ALA A 168 -3.52 -17.24 4.56
N GLU A 169 -4.21 -18.31 4.16
CA GLU A 169 -4.76 -18.45 2.81
C GLU A 169 -5.79 -17.36 2.49
N GLU A 170 -6.65 -17.02 3.45
CA GLU A 170 -7.61 -15.92 3.29
C GLU A 170 -6.92 -14.55 3.15
N PHE A 171 -5.87 -14.28 3.95
CA PHE A 171 -5.04 -13.09 3.82
C PHE A 171 -4.45 -12.98 2.40
N LEU A 172 -3.79 -14.04 1.91
CA LEU A 172 -3.19 -14.10 0.58
C LEU A 172 -4.23 -13.91 -0.54
N ARG A 173 -5.44 -14.46 -0.35
CA ARG A 173 -6.56 -14.31 -1.28
C ARG A 173 -7.04 -12.86 -1.34
N LEU A 174 -7.15 -12.19 -0.20
CA LEU A 174 -7.55 -10.78 -0.10
C LEU A 174 -6.52 -9.84 -0.73
N ASP A 175 -5.24 -10.12 -0.59
CA ASP A 175 -4.16 -9.34 -1.24
C ASP A 175 -4.25 -9.31 -2.76
N ASN A 176 -4.97 -10.25 -3.36
CA ASN A 176 -5.15 -10.33 -4.82
C ASN A 176 -6.51 -9.81 -5.28
N ARG A 177 -7.39 -9.41 -4.37
CA ARG A 177 -8.68 -8.81 -4.74
C ARG A 177 -8.54 -7.33 -5.11
N PRO A 178 -9.34 -6.86 -6.07
CA PRO A 178 -9.47 -5.42 -6.30
C PRO A 178 -9.89 -4.70 -5.01
N VAL A 179 -9.31 -3.53 -4.78
CA VAL A 179 -9.61 -2.69 -3.62
C VAL A 179 -10.35 -1.45 -4.10
N ALA A 180 -11.48 -1.14 -3.47
CA ALA A 180 -12.14 0.13 -3.63
C ALA A 180 -11.27 1.25 -3.05
N THR A 181 -11.35 2.44 -3.62
CA THR A 181 -10.69 3.60 -3.03
C THR A 181 -11.46 4.03 -1.79
N CYS A 182 -10.79 4.05 -0.65
CA CYS A 182 -11.38 4.55 0.60
C CYS A 182 -11.12 6.05 0.72
N ILE A 183 -12.18 6.83 0.93
CA ILE A 183 -12.12 8.27 1.15
C ILE A 183 -12.72 8.63 2.49
N GLN A 184 -12.20 9.71 3.08
CA GLN A 184 -12.71 10.30 4.31
C GLN A 184 -13.34 11.64 3.98
N THR A 185 -14.53 11.91 4.52
CA THR A 185 -15.17 13.23 4.47
C THR A 185 -14.31 14.24 5.21
N ASN A 186 -14.19 15.43 4.67
CA ASN A 186 -13.61 16.58 5.37
C ASN A 186 -14.71 17.36 6.09
N PRO A 187 -14.87 17.21 7.42
CA PRO A 187 -15.94 17.87 8.17
C PRO A 187 -15.76 19.38 8.28
N LEU A 188 -14.61 19.92 7.88
CA LEU A 188 -14.37 21.36 7.81
C LEU A 188 -15.05 22.01 6.61
N LYS A 189 -15.51 21.21 5.62
CA LYS A 189 -16.02 21.71 4.33
C LYS A 189 -17.37 21.13 3.91
N THR A 190 -17.76 19.97 4.41
CA THR A 190 -18.99 19.29 3.98
C THR A 190 -19.43 18.25 5.00
N THR A 191 -20.65 17.77 4.87
CA THR A 191 -21.17 16.63 5.61
C THR A 191 -20.98 15.33 4.82
N PRO A 192 -21.01 14.14 5.47
CA PRO A 192 -20.96 12.87 4.77
C PRO A 192 -22.09 12.69 3.74
N GLU A 193 -23.29 13.16 4.06
CA GLU A 193 -24.48 13.06 3.22
C GLU A 193 -24.34 13.89 1.94
N GLU A 194 -23.90 15.14 2.06
CA GLU A 194 -23.64 16.04 0.93
C GLU A 194 -22.54 15.48 0.01
N LEU A 195 -21.42 15.03 0.61
CA LEU A 195 -20.33 14.41 -0.16
C LEU A 195 -20.80 13.19 -0.93
N ALA A 196 -21.56 12.30 -0.26
CA ALA A 196 -22.05 11.08 -0.91
C ALA A 196 -23.01 11.40 -2.07
N GLN A 197 -23.86 12.42 -1.91
CA GLN A 197 -24.77 12.83 -2.99
C GLN A 197 -24.00 13.45 -4.16
N GLU A 198 -23.07 14.35 -3.91
CA GLU A 198 -22.24 14.96 -4.94
C GLU A 198 -21.47 13.91 -5.78
N LEU A 199 -20.88 12.91 -5.12
CA LEU A 199 -20.15 11.85 -5.80
C LEU A 199 -21.08 10.99 -6.65
N ARG A 200 -22.30 10.68 -6.18
CA ARG A 200 -23.29 9.94 -6.97
C ARG A 200 -23.74 10.73 -8.21
N ASP A 201 -23.96 12.03 -8.05
CA ASP A 201 -24.33 12.93 -9.14
C ASP A 201 -23.23 13.03 -10.20
N ALA A 202 -21.97 12.87 -9.78
CA ALA A 202 -20.82 12.74 -10.66
C ALA A 202 -20.64 11.33 -11.29
N GLY A 203 -21.57 10.39 -11.03
CA GLY A 203 -21.54 9.03 -11.59
C GLY A 203 -20.59 8.07 -10.85
N VAL A 204 -20.12 8.44 -9.67
CA VAL A 204 -19.26 7.59 -8.83
C VAL A 204 -20.13 6.64 -8.01
N SER A 205 -19.75 5.36 -7.96
CA SER A 205 -20.36 4.42 -7.03
C SER A 205 -19.83 4.66 -5.63
N VAL A 206 -20.73 4.92 -4.67
CA VAL A 206 -20.41 5.30 -3.29
C VAL A 206 -21.08 4.31 -2.33
N GLN A 207 -20.27 3.64 -1.54
CA GLN A 207 -20.73 2.75 -0.47
C GLN A 207 -20.21 3.27 0.87
N PRO A 208 -21.07 3.48 1.89
CA PRO A 208 -20.62 3.81 3.22
C PRO A 208 -19.72 2.70 3.78
N HIS A 209 -18.65 3.11 4.47
CA HIS A 209 -17.85 2.13 5.21
C HIS A 209 -18.71 1.53 6.34
N PRO A 210 -18.71 0.21 6.54
CA PRO A 210 -19.72 -0.47 7.39
C PRO A 210 -19.73 -0.02 8.86
N TRP A 211 -18.63 0.52 9.35
CA TRP A 211 -18.52 0.92 10.76
C TRP A 211 -17.70 2.20 11.00
N LEU A 212 -17.14 2.83 9.96
CA LEU A 212 -16.37 4.08 10.10
C LEU A 212 -17.18 5.25 9.53
N ALA A 213 -17.77 6.04 10.41
CA ALA A 213 -18.60 7.18 10.03
C ALA A 213 -17.81 8.20 9.18
N GLY A 214 -18.46 8.77 8.16
CA GLY A 214 -17.83 9.73 7.24
C GLY A 214 -16.79 9.13 6.30
N CYS A 215 -16.65 7.81 6.28
CA CYS A 215 -15.78 7.08 5.37
C CYS A 215 -16.61 6.39 4.28
N PHE A 216 -16.13 6.44 3.04
CA PHE A 216 -16.77 5.79 1.90
C PHE A 216 -15.78 4.96 1.09
N GLU A 217 -16.27 3.82 0.58
CA GLU A 217 -15.61 3.05 -0.46
C GLU A 217 -16.17 3.49 -1.81
N ILE A 218 -15.31 3.96 -2.70
CA ILE A 218 -15.72 4.48 -4.01
C ILE A 218 -15.10 3.71 -5.16
N THR A 219 -15.86 3.59 -6.25
CA THR A 219 -15.40 2.99 -7.51
C THR A 219 -15.95 3.77 -8.70
N GLY A 220 -15.34 3.59 -9.87
CA GLY A 220 -15.78 4.29 -11.08
C GLY A 220 -15.36 5.76 -11.15
N THR A 221 -14.37 6.18 -10.37
CA THR A 221 -13.95 7.58 -10.27
C THR A 221 -13.23 8.12 -11.50
N GLY A 222 -12.70 7.26 -12.38
CA GLY A 222 -11.73 7.70 -13.38
C GLY A 222 -10.48 8.29 -12.70
N ASP A 223 -10.12 9.51 -13.10
CA ASP A 223 -9.05 10.29 -12.46
C ASP A 223 -9.63 11.01 -11.23
N LEU A 224 -9.36 10.47 -10.06
CA LEU A 224 -9.87 10.99 -8.78
C LEU A 224 -9.49 12.45 -8.54
N GLU A 225 -8.30 12.86 -8.98
CA GLU A 225 -7.80 14.24 -8.78
C GLU A 225 -8.63 15.28 -9.55
N ARG A 226 -9.39 14.83 -10.57
CA ARG A 226 -10.30 15.68 -11.36
C ARG A 226 -11.72 15.78 -10.83
N LEU A 227 -12.09 14.96 -9.85
CA LEU A 227 -13.41 15.08 -9.21
C LEU A 227 -13.47 16.38 -8.40
N PRO A 228 -14.52 17.23 -8.57
CA PRO A 228 -14.69 18.47 -7.81
C PRO A 228 -14.60 18.24 -6.30
N ALA A 229 -15.28 17.22 -5.76
CA ALA A 229 -15.23 16.87 -4.35
C ALA A 229 -13.79 16.65 -3.82
N PHE A 230 -12.90 16.07 -4.64
CA PHE A 230 -11.50 15.89 -4.26
C PHE A 230 -10.71 17.19 -4.48
N ALA A 231 -10.81 17.82 -5.66
CA ALA A 231 -10.06 19.02 -6.01
C ALA A 231 -10.30 20.16 -5.02
N GLU A 232 -11.55 20.33 -4.59
CA GLU A 232 -11.96 21.35 -3.61
C GLU A 232 -11.74 20.95 -2.16
N GLY A 233 -11.22 19.73 -1.91
CA GLY A 233 -10.84 19.27 -0.59
C GLY A 233 -12.02 18.89 0.32
N ARG A 234 -13.18 18.53 -0.23
CA ARG A 234 -14.31 17.98 0.54
C ARG A 234 -14.06 16.55 1.01
N CYS A 235 -13.09 15.87 0.41
CA CYS A 235 -12.63 14.57 0.87
C CYS A 235 -11.11 14.39 0.73
N THR A 236 -10.60 13.38 1.41
CA THR A 236 -9.22 12.90 1.25
C THR A 236 -9.18 11.38 1.10
N VAL A 237 -8.20 10.87 0.36
CA VAL A 237 -7.96 9.42 0.26
C VAL A 237 -7.23 8.95 1.50
N GLN A 238 -7.85 8.08 2.25
CA GLN A 238 -7.23 7.45 3.41
C GLN A 238 -7.89 6.11 3.70
N ASP A 239 -7.07 5.07 3.89
CA ASP A 239 -7.57 3.77 4.32
C ASP A 239 -8.10 3.80 5.75
N ALA A 240 -9.09 2.93 6.02
CA ALA A 240 -9.70 2.82 7.34
C ALA A 240 -8.64 2.53 8.42
N ALA A 241 -7.67 1.65 8.19
CA ALA A 241 -6.63 1.35 9.17
C ALA A 241 -5.77 2.58 9.50
N ALA A 242 -5.39 3.37 8.49
CA ALA A 242 -4.64 4.61 8.69
C ALA A 242 -5.48 5.68 9.45
N ARG A 243 -6.81 5.71 9.20
CA ARG A 243 -7.74 6.55 9.94
C ARG A 243 -7.82 6.13 11.41
N LEU A 244 -7.93 4.82 11.68
CA LEU A 244 -7.95 4.28 13.05
C LEU A 244 -6.67 4.64 13.83
N ALA A 245 -5.50 4.64 13.19
CA ALA A 245 -4.25 5.07 13.84
C ALA A 245 -4.29 6.54 14.27
N ALA A 246 -4.87 7.42 13.44
CA ALA A 246 -5.07 8.83 13.81
C ALA A 246 -6.11 8.98 14.95
N MET A 247 -7.19 8.18 14.92
CA MET A 247 -8.20 8.16 16.00
C MET A 247 -7.62 7.65 17.33
N ALA A 248 -6.71 6.65 17.29
CA ALA A 248 -6.02 6.18 18.49
C ALA A 248 -5.14 7.26 19.14
N ALA A 249 -4.67 8.23 18.38
CA ALA A 249 -3.95 9.39 18.91
C ALA A 249 -4.87 10.30 19.73
N ALA A 250 -6.15 10.41 19.34
CA ALA A 250 -7.22 11.16 20.02
C ALA A 250 -6.79 12.58 20.44
N PRO A 251 -6.26 13.41 19.52
CA PRO A 251 -5.86 14.77 19.87
C PRO A 251 -7.09 15.66 20.16
N ALA A 252 -7.00 16.50 21.16
CA ALA A 252 -8.02 17.47 21.49
C ALA A 252 -7.81 18.82 20.77
N PRO A 253 -8.89 19.59 20.52
CA PRO A 253 -8.76 20.96 20.04
C PRO A 253 -7.85 21.81 20.95
N GLY A 254 -6.79 22.38 20.38
CA GLY A 254 -5.79 23.17 21.12
C GLY A 254 -4.50 22.43 21.43
N ASP A 255 -4.44 21.12 21.26
CA ASP A 255 -3.24 20.32 21.49
C ASP A 255 -2.09 20.69 20.53
N ARG A 256 -0.86 20.44 20.99
CA ARG A 256 0.35 20.41 20.19
C ARG A 256 0.62 18.94 19.78
N VAL A 257 0.54 18.67 18.50
CA VAL A 257 0.75 17.33 17.93
C VAL A 257 2.04 17.30 17.13
N LEU A 258 2.80 16.23 17.26
CA LEU A 258 3.97 15.96 16.43
C LEU A 258 3.79 14.63 15.69
N ASP A 259 3.81 14.68 14.35
CA ASP A 259 3.81 13.51 13.47
C ASP A 259 5.22 13.34 12.89
N VAL A 260 5.98 12.38 13.40
CA VAL A 260 7.44 12.29 13.14
C VAL A 260 7.78 11.65 11.79
N CYS A 261 6.82 11.00 11.10
CA CYS A 261 6.98 10.36 9.79
C CYS A 261 5.74 10.62 8.92
N ALA A 262 5.35 11.88 8.77
CA ALA A 262 4.01 12.30 8.38
C ALA A 262 3.62 12.02 6.92
N ALA A 263 4.59 12.00 5.99
CA ALA A 263 4.27 12.01 4.56
C ALA A 263 3.54 10.75 4.08
N PRO A 264 2.50 10.94 3.26
CA PRO A 264 2.06 12.15 2.54
C PRO A 264 1.10 13.09 3.30
N GLY A 265 0.88 12.93 4.61
CA GLY A 265 0.09 13.83 5.45
C GLY A 265 -1.26 13.29 5.90
N GLY A 266 -1.70 12.13 5.41
CA GLY A 266 -3.05 11.63 5.65
C GLY A 266 -3.44 11.53 7.13
N LYS A 267 -2.53 11.11 8.03
CA LYS A 267 -2.78 11.03 9.47
C LYS A 267 -2.76 12.42 10.13
N SER A 268 -1.82 13.28 9.74
CA SER A 268 -1.81 14.68 10.18
C SER A 268 -3.11 15.41 9.82
N PHE A 269 -3.63 15.19 8.59
CA PHE A 269 -4.92 15.78 8.17
C PHE A 269 -6.09 15.23 8.96
N ALA A 270 -6.10 13.92 9.21
CA ALA A 270 -7.14 13.28 10.01
C ALA A 270 -7.15 13.85 11.44
N MET A 271 -5.98 13.99 12.07
CA MET A 271 -5.86 14.61 13.39
C MET A 271 -6.28 16.09 13.38
N ALA A 272 -5.91 16.88 12.35
CA ALA A 272 -6.34 18.26 12.22
C ALA A 272 -7.86 18.41 12.11
N MET A 273 -8.52 17.50 11.39
CA MET A 273 -9.99 17.45 11.29
C MET A 273 -10.64 17.10 12.63
N GLU A 274 -10.11 16.12 13.38
CA GLU A 274 -10.56 15.78 14.74
C GLU A 274 -10.42 16.96 15.70
N MET A 275 -9.35 17.72 15.59
CA MET A 275 -9.10 18.91 16.38
C MET A 275 -9.99 20.11 15.98
N GLY A 276 -10.85 19.97 14.96
CA GLY A 276 -11.65 21.07 14.42
C GLY A 276 -10.78 22.21 13.89
N ASN A 277 -9.59 21.89 13.35
CA ASN A 277 -8.59 22.85 12.84
C ASN A 277 -8.16 23.89 13.90
N ARG A 278 -8.03 23.45 15.15
CA ARG A 278 -7.58 24.29 16.30
C ARG A 278 -6.45 23.60 17.04
N GLY A 279 -5.31 24.29 17.23
CA GLY A 279 -4.11 23.77 17.84
C GLY A 279 -2.88 23.94 16.93
N ASP A 280 -1.92 23.05 17.02
CA ASP A 280 -0.69 23.07 16.23
C ASP A 280 -0.24 21.64 15.92
N ILE A 281 -0.03 21.31 14.65
CA ILE A 281 0.50 20.01 14.20
C ILE A 281 1.79 20.24 13.45
N LEU A 282 2.90 19.73 13.98
CA LEU A 282 4.17 19.68 13.28
C LEU A 282 4.34 18.33 12.58
N SER A 283 4.31 18.33 11.25
CA SER A 283 4.43 17.14 10.40
C SER A 283 5.83 17.05 9.81
N CYS A 284 6.57 15.99 10.15
CA CYS A 284 7.95 15.79 9.77
C CYS A 284 8.11 14.69 8.72
N ASP A 285 9.05 14.84 7.82
CA ASP A 285 9.56 13.76 6.94
C ASP A 285 11.03 14.05 6.58
N ILE A 286 11.79 13.00 6.29
CA ILE A 286 13.21 13.07 5.89
C ILE A 286 13.38 13.57 4.45
N HIS A 287 12.33 13.58 3.63
CA HIS A 287 12.39 13.90 2.22
C HIS A 287 11.75 15.26 1.90
N PRO A 288 12.50 16.28 1.42
CA PRO A 288 11.96 17.61 1.15
C PRO A 288 10.79 17.63 0.16
N HIS A 289 10.83 16.78 -0.87
CA HIS A 289 9.75 16.71 -1.87
C HIS A 289 8.44 16.20 -1.29
N LYS A 290 8.49 15.42 -0.21
CA LYS A 290 7.31 14.91 0.46
C LYS A 290 6.65 15.96 1.36
N LEU A 291 7.40 16.90 1.92
CA LEU A 291 6.85 18.01 2.69
C LEU A 291 5.87 18.84 1.85
N LYS A 292 6.21 19.08 0.57
CA LYS A 292 5.30 19.75 -0.36
C LYS A 292 3.98 19.02 -0.58
N LEU A 293 3.96 17.68 -0.49
CA LEU A 293 2.72 16.92 -0.57
C LEU A 293 1.83 17.20 0.65
N ILE A 294 2.43 17.31 1.84
CA ILE A 294 1.72 17.67 3.06
C ILE A 294 1.17 19.10 2.96
N GLU A 295 1.99 20.06 2.57
CA GLU A 295 1.60 21.46 2.40
C GLU A 295 0.45 21.63 1.40
N ASN A 296 0.58 21.04 0.23
CA ASN A 296 -0.46 21.07 -0.80
C ASN A 296 -1.74 20.37 -0.34
N GLY A 297 -1.63 19.26 0.36
CA GLY A 297 -2.76 18.53 0.93
C GLY A 297 -3.50 19.35 1.99
N ALA A 298 -2.78 19.95 2.92
CA ALA A 298 -3.35 20.83 3.95
C ALA A 298 -4.07 22.03 3.33
N ALA A 299 -3.44 22.72 2.38
CA ALA A 299 -4.03 23.84 1.66
C ALA A 299 -5.33 23.44 0.93
N ARG A 300 -5.30 22.33 0.19
CA ARG A 300 -6.49 21.79 -0.50
C ARG A 300 -7.64 21.52 0.46
N LEU A 301 -7.32 20.92 1.61
CA LEU A 301 -8.30 20.55 2.64
C LEU A 301 -8.77 21.76 3.50
N GLY A 302 -8.14 22.93 3.37
CA GLY A 302 -8.43 24.10 4.21
C GLY A 302 -7.90 23.97 5.64
N ILE A 303 -6.90 23.13 5.86
CA ILE A 303 -6.26 22.91 7.15
C ILE A 303 -5.16 23.97 7.34
N THR A 304 -5.23 24.71 8.43
CA THR A 304 -4.32 25.84 8.73
C THR A 304 -3.34 25.57 9.88
N ILE A 305 -3.60 24.54 10.68
CA ILE A 305 -2.82 24.22 11.87
C ILE A 305 -1.64 23.25 11.59
N VAL A 306 -1.50 22.76 10.35
CA VAL A 306 -0.42 21.87 9.97
C VAL A 306 0.77 22.68 9.47
N ARG A 307 1.91 22.48 10.09
CA ARG A 307 3.21 22.99 9.66
C ARG A 307 4.12 21.82 9.31
N THR A 308 5.11 22.03 8.45
CA THR A 308 6.05 20.98 8.05
C THR A 308 7.46 21.28 8.54
N ALA A 309 8.24 20.21 8.81
CA ALA A 309 9.66 20.30 9.10
C ALA A 309 10.43 19.16 8.43
N LEU A 310 11.58 19.49 7.85
CA LEU A 310 12.53 18.48 7.36
C LEU A 310 13.29 17.92 8.56
N ALA A 311 13.06 16.64 8.85
CA ALA A 311 13.69 15.99 9.99
C ALA A 311 13.85 14.48 9.75
N ASP A 312 14.98 13.95 10.18
CA ASP A 312 15.18 12.52 10.31
C ASP A 312 14.68 12.07 11.70
N GLY A 313 13.63 11.25 11.74
CA GLY A 313 13.09 10.73 13.01
C GLY A 313 14.11 9.93 13.85
N ARG A 314 15.21 9.49 13.26
CA ARG A 314 16.33 8.82 13.97
C ARG A 314 17.22 9.81 14.73
N GLU A 315 17.08 11.12 14.48
CA GLU A 315 17.85 12.18 15.12
C GLU A 315 17.00 12.90 16.15
N ARG A 316 17.59 13.29 17.26
CA ARG A 316 16.88 14.00 18.34
C ARG A 316 16.94 15.51 18.17
N HIS A 317 15.79 16.13 18.13
CA HIS A 317 15.65 17.58 18.05
C HIS A 317 15.39 18.18 19.44
N ALA A 318 16.36 18.86 20.01
CA ALA A 318 16.30 19.40 21.38
C ALA A 318 15.12 20.36 21.61
N ALA A 319 14.76 21.15 20.59
CA ALA A 319 13.65 22.11 20.67
C ALA A 319 12.27 21.48 20.84
N TRP A 320 12.12 20.18 20.54
CA TRP A 320 10.82 19.48 20.60
C TRP A 320 10.65 18.65 21.88
N VAL A 321 11.70 18.53 22.70
CA VAL A 321 11.71 17.71 23.91
C VAL A 321 10.62 18.19 24.87
N GLU A 322 9.73 17.27 25.25
CA GLU A 322 8.59 17.49 26.19
C GLU A 322 7.62 18.60 25.77
N GLN A 323 7.51 18.88 24.45
CA GLN A 323 6.64 19.95 23.96
C GLN A 323 5.27 19.48 23.44
N ALA A 324 5.12 18.21 23.11
CA ALA A 324 3.92 17.71 22.46
C ALA A 324 2.95 17.04 23.45
N ASP A 325 1.67 17.36 23.31
CA ASP A 325 0.56 16.67 23.97
C ASP A 325 0.38 15.27 23.39
N VAL A 326 0.50 15.17 22.08
CA VAL A 326 0.38 13.92 21.31
C VAL A 326 1.53 13.79 20.33
N VAL A 327 2.18 12.63 20.30
CA VAL A 327 3.18 12.28 19.29
C VAL A 327 2.72 11.04 18.54
N LEU A 328 2.69 11.13 17.21
CA LEU A 328 2.44 9.99 16.32
C LEU A 328 3.76 9.57 15.66
N ALA A 329 4.09 8.30 15.82
CA ALA A 329 5.21 7.63 15.16
C ALA A 329 4.67 6.54 14.21
N ASP A 330 4.20 6.98 13.01
CA ASP A 330 3.84 6.08 11.91
C ASP A 330 5.08 5.74 11.12
N VAL A 331 5.84 4.79 11.62
CA VAL A 331 7.22 4.56 11.22
C VAL A 331 7.35 3.84 9.87
N PRO A 332 8.48 4.05 9.13
CA PRO A 332 8.78 3.26 7.95
C PRO A 332 8.86 1.78 8.32
N CYS A 333 8.16 0.93 7.54
CA CYS A 333 8.01 -0.49 7.80
C CYS A 333 8.08 -1.32 6.51
N SER A 334 7.99 -2.65 6.64
CA SER A 334 7.95 -3.57 5.50
C SER A 334 6.77 -3.27 4.55
N GLY A 335 5.64 -2.81 5.07
CA GLY A 335 4.43 -2.53 4.31
C GLY A 335 3.63 -3.79 3.96
N LEU A 336 3.92 -4.93 4.59
CA LEU A 336 3.29 -6.21 4.25
C LEU A 336 1.79 -6.28 4.55
N GLY A 337 1.24 -5.28 5.23
CA GLY A 337 -0.20 -5.16 5.44
C GLY A 337 -0.95 -4.45 4.29
N ILE A 338 -0.23 -3.83 3.34
CA ILE A 338 -0.83 -3.06 2.24
C ILE A 338 -0.49 -3.62 0.85
N ILE A 339 -0.12 -4.91 0.78
CA ILE A 339 0.24 -5.61 -0.48
C ILE A 339 -0.88 -5.50 -1.51
N ARG A 340 -2.15 -5.57 -1.10
CA ARG A 340 -3.31 -5.45 -1.99
C ARG A 340 -3.32 -4.12 -2.78
N LYS A 341 -2.76 -3.04 -2.23
CA LYS A 341 -2.63 -1.72 -2.86
C LYS A 341 -1.31 -1.52 -3.58
N LYS A 342 -0.26 -2.17 -3.08
CA LYS A 342 1.10 -2.10 -3.61
C LYS A 342 1.69 -3.50 -3.78
N PRO A 343 1.32 -4.19 -4.87
CA PRO A 343 1.64 -5.61 -5.05
C PRO A 343 3.12 -5.92 -5.14
N ASP A 344 3.96 -4.94 -5.48
CA ASP A 344 5.41 -5.06 -5.52
C ASP A 344 6.06 -5.24 -4.13
N ILE A 345 5.40 -4.81 -3.06
CA ILE A 345 5.88 -4.99 -1.69
C ILE A 345 6.17 -6.45 -1.36
N ARG A 346 5.35 -7.39 -1.88
CA ARG A 346 5.55 -8.83 -1.65
C ARG A 346 6.91 -9.35 -2.12
N TRP A 347 7.56 -8.65 -3.06
CA TRP A 347 8.85 -9.05 -3.63
C TRP A 347 10.06 -8.41 -2.95
N LYS A 348 9.85 -7.72 -1.83
CA LYS A 348 10.97 -7.20 -1.02
C LYS A 348 11.85 -8.34 -0.52
N ASP A 349 13.16 -8.07 -0.50
CA ASP A 349 14.14 -8.99 0.08
C ASP A 349 13.95 -9.08 1.60
N PRO A 350 13.71 -10.27 2.18
CA PRO A 350 13.58 -10.44 3.62
C PRO A 350 14.83 -9.98 4.38
N ALA A 351 16.03 -10.08 3.80
CA ALA A 351 17.26 -9.61 4.43
C ALA A 351 17.25 -8.08 4.62
N ALA A 352 16.69 -7.33 3.65
CA ALA A 352 16.52 -5.88 3.77
C ALA A 352 15.47 -5.50 4.83
N LEU A 353 14.46 -6.34 5.04
CA LEU A 353 13.43 -6.10 6.06
C LEU A 353 13.97 -6.28 7.49
N ALA A 354 14.95 -7.13 7.70
CA ALA A 354 15.54 -7.40 9.01
C ALA A 354 16.18 -6.16 9.67
N ALA A 355 16.53 -5.13 8.90
CA ALA A 355 17.08 -3.87 9.43
C ALA A 355 16.00 -2.91 9.97
N LEU A 356 14.73 -3.08 9.59
CA LEU A 356 13.65 -2.14 9.92
C LEU A 356 13.38 -1.99 11.42
N PRO A 357 13.35 -3.06 12.24
CA PRO A 357 13.10 -2.93 13.67
C PRO A 357 14.12 -2.03 14.40
N ALA A 358 15.39 -2.02 13.97
CA ALA A 358 16.40 -1.13 14.55
C ALA A 358 16.10 0.35 14.25
N ILE A 359 15.69 0.66 13.02
CA ILE A 359 15.29 2.02 12.61
C ILE A 359 14.04 2.44 13.39
N GLN A 360 13.06 1.56 13.51
CA GLN A 360 11.80 1.81 14.20
C GLN A 360 12.01 2.09 15.69
N ARG A 361 12.89 1.32 16.37
CA ARG A 361 13.29 1.59 17.76
C ARG A 361 13.95 2.95 17.93
N ALA A 362 14.84 3.34 17.02
CA ALA A 362 15.50 4.64 17.08
C ALA A 362 14.49 5.79 16.94
N ILE A 363 13.56 5.68 15.98
CA ILE A 363 12.50 6.68 15.79
C ILE A 363 11.58 6.74 17.02
N LEU A 364 11.13 5.59 17.54
CA LEU A 364 10.23 5.53 18.68
C LEU A 364 10.88 6.10 19.95
N GLY A 365 12.17 5.83 20.18
CA GLY A 365 12.93 6.38 21.30
C GLY A 365 13.06 7.91 21.24
N ASN A 366 13.26 8.48 20.06
CA ASN A 366 13.28 9.93 19.88
C ASN A 366 11.87 10.54 20.01
N ALA A 367 10.86 9.92 19.40
CA ALA A 367 9.47 10.33 19.49
C ALA A 367 8.99 10.42 20.96
N ALA A 368 9.37 9.44 21.78
CA ALA A 368 9.06 9.42 23.20
C ALA A 368 9.61 10.62 23.97
N ALA A 369 10.80 11.13 23.58
CA ALA A 369 11.38 12.29 24.23
C ALA A 369 10.59 13.58 23.99
N TYR A 370 9.79 13.65 22.93
CA TYR A 370 9.00 14.83 22.56
C TYR A 370 7.67 14.91 23.31
N VAL A 371 7.18 13.78 23.82
CA VAL A 371 5.93 13.72 24.58
C VAL A 371 6.11 14.42 25.94
N ARG A 372 5.26 15.36 26.30
CA ARG A 372 5.24 15.99 27.63
C ARG A 372 4.81 15.00 28.72
N PRO A 373 5.11 15.22 30.01
CA PRO A 373 4.51 14.44 31.09
C PRO A 373 2.97 14.43 30.98
N GLY A 374 2.36 13.26 31.11
CA GLY A 374 0.92 13.05 30.90
C GLY A 374 0.48 12.98 29.44
N GLY A 375 1.36 13.19 28.46
CA GLY A 375 1.03 13.16 27.02
C GLY A 375 0.93 11.74 26.46
N VAL A 376 0.48 11.66 25.21
CA VAL A 376 0.23 10.42 24.47
C VAL A 376 1.30 10.18 23.41
N LEU A 377 1.73 8.94 23.28
CA LEU A 377 2.57 8.44 22.19
C LEU A 377 1.84 7.32 21.45
N VAL A 378 1.62 7.49 20.16
CA VAL A 378 1.09 6.43 19.30
C VAL A 378 2.18 5.91 18.38
N TYR A 379 2.38 4.61 18.39
CA TYR A 379 3.24 3.90 17.45
C TYR A 379 2.38 3.14 16.45
N SER A 380 2.66 3.27 15.17
CA SER A 380 1.91 2.55 14.15
C SER A 380 2.78 2.10 12.97
N THR A 381 2.35 1.01 12.33
CA THR A 381 2.97 0.45 11.13
C THR A 381 1.91 -0.11 10.18
N CYS A 382 2.18 -0.09 8.87
CA CYS A 382 1.36 -0.76 7.88
C CYS A 382 1.87 -2.20 7.58
N THR A 383 2.24 -2.95 8.62
CA THR A 383 2.68 -4.34 8.54
C THR A 383 2.01 -5.20 9.61
N VAL A 384 1.99 -6.52 9.38
CA VAL A 384 1.47 -7.51 10.33
C VAL A 384 2.57 -8.31 11.02
N LEU A 385 3.84 -7.96 10.79
CA LEU A 385 4.97 -8.68 11.36
C LEU A 385 5.20 -8.30 12.83
N PRO A 386 5.17 -9.26 13.76
CA PRO A 386 5.35 -8.98 15.20
C PRO A 386 6.68 -8.31 15.54
N GLU A 387 7.75 -8.62 14.80
CA GLU A 387 9.08 -8.05 15.00
C GLU A 387 9.17 -6.55 14.72
N GLU A 388 8.30 -6.02 13.85
CA GLU A 388 8.16 -4.59 13.56
C GLU A 388 7.09 -3.91 14.46
N ASN A 389 6.27 -4.68 15.14
CA ASN A 389 5.10 -4.28 15.89
C ASN A 389 5.32 -4.43 17.41
N GLY A 390 4.66 -5.42 18.03
CA GLY A 390 4.76 -5.68 19.46
C GLY A 390 6.20 -5.94 19.95
N GLY A 391 7.08 -6.48 19.11
CA GLY A 391 8.51 -6.64 19.43
C GLY A 391 9.20 -5.29 19.66
N VAL A 392 9.01 -4.32 18.77
CA VAL A 392 9.57 -2.96 18.92
C VAL A 392 9.00 -2.27 20.16
N VAL A 393 7.69 -2.39 20.40
CA VAL A 393 7.02 -1.78 21.56
C VAL A 393 7.50 -2.41 22.88
N THR A 394 7.66 -3.72 22.94
CA THR A 394 8.15 -4.43 24.13
C THR A 394 9.57 -4.00 24.47
N ASP A 395 10.46 -3.96 23.50
CA ASP A 395 11.83 -3.49 23.68
C ASP A 395 11.85 -2.04 24.16
N PHE A 396 11.01 -1.17 23.56
CA PHE A 396 10.89 0.23 23.96
C PHE A 396 10.44 0.38 25.41
N LEU A 397 9.36 -0.28 25.82
CA LEU A 397 8.82 -0.17 27.18
C LEU A 397 9.79 -0.68 28.23
N SER A 398 10.62 -1.68 27.93
CA SER A 398 11.65 -2.18 28.84
C SER A 398 12.71 -1.13 29.18
N GLY A 399 13.03 -0.24 28.22
CA GLY A 399 14.00 0.83 28.39
C GLY A 399 13.39 2.18 28.82
N HIS A 400 12.06 2.30 28.83
CA HIS A 400 11.36 3.57 29.09
C HIS A 400 10.25 3.41 30.15
N PRO A 401 10.59 3.24 31.43
CA PRO A 401 9.61 2.93 32.51
C PRO A 401 8.59 4.04 32.78
N LYS A 402 8.84 5.24 32.24
CA LYS A 402 7.87 6.36 32.26
C LYS A 402 6.68 6.16 31.30
N PHE A 403 6.75 5.23 30.36
CA PHE A 403 5.67 4.93 29.45
C PHE A 403 4.94 3.66 29.82
N VAL A 404 3.63 3.67 29.66
CA VAL A 404 2.76 2.50 29.84
C VAL A 404 1.79 2.41 28.68
N LYS A 405 1.41 1.20 28.29
CA LYS A 405 0.29 1.03 27.36
C LYS A 405 -0.97 1.60 27.98
N GLU A 406 -1.78 2.24 27.15
CA GLU A 406 -3.06 2.83 27.54
C GLU A 406 -4.18 2.23 26.70
N ASP A 407 -5.24 1.77 27.34
CA ASP A 407 -6.41 1.22 26.68
C ASP A 407 -7.10 2.28 25.82
N PHE A 408 -7.68 1.86 24.71
CA PHE A 408 -8.41 2.74 23.79
C PHE A 408 -9.47 1.97 23.01
N ASP A 409 -10.50 2.67 22.56
CA ASP A 409 -11.58 2.11 21.76
C ASP A 409 -11.46 2.56 20.30
N LEU A 410 -11.72 1.65 19.37
CA LEU A 410 -11.76 1.93 17.94
C LEU A 410 -13.08 1.48 17.32
N PRO A 411 -13.70 2.30 16.44
CA PRO A 411 -14.89 1.90 15.72
C PRO A 411 -14.71 0.59 14.98
N GLY A 412 -15.67 -0.32 15.09
CA GLY A 412 -15.67 -1.62 14.42
C GLY A 412 -14.65 -2.64 14.93
N ILE A 413 -13.72 -2.22 15.80
CA ILE A 413 -12.71 -3.08 16.43
C ILE A 413 -13.06 -3.36 17.88
N GLY A 414 -13.59 -2.35 18.60
CA GLY A 414 -13.88 -2.41 20.03
C GLY A 414 -12.73 -1.96 20.92
N SER A 415 -12.71 -2.44 22.16
CA SER A 415 -11.71 -2.07 23.15
C SER A 415 -10.38 -2.78 22.91
N CYS A 416 -9.30 -2.03 22.93
CA CYS A 416 -7.92 -2.46 22.70
C CYS A 416 -7.12 -2.28 23.99
N SER A 417 -6.49 -3.33 24.49
CA SER A 417 -5.66 -3.29 25.72
C SER A 417 -4.26 -2.75 25.39
N GLY A 418 -4.21 -1.48 24.98
CA GLY A 418 -3.00 -0.73 24.69
C GLY A 418 -2.42 -0.95 23.31
N ASP A 419 -2.71 -2.06 22.62
CA ASP A 419 -2.32 -2.25 21.21
C ASP A 419 -3.26 -3.21 20.46
N VAL A 420 -3.20 -3.16 19.13
CA VAL A 420 -3.98 -4.02 18.24
C VAL A 420 -3.25 -4.25 16.92
N THR A 421 -3.33 -5.48 16.41
CA THR A 421 -2.98 -5.80 15.02
C THR A 421 -4.26 -5.99 14.22
N LEU A 422 -4.45 -5.15 13.20
CA LEU A 422 -5.54 -5.26 12.26
C LEU A 422 -5.15 -6.25 11.16
N TRP A 423 -5.92 -7.32 11.05
CA TRP A 423 -5.73 -8.34 10.03
C TRP A 423 -6.81 -8.18 8.96
N PRO A 424 -6.47 -8.02 7.67
CA PRO A 424 -7.45 -7.77 6.60
C PRO A 424 -8.61 -8.75 6.57
N GLN A 425 -8.36 -10.04 6.83
CA GLN A 425 -9.37 -11.10 6.84
C GLN A 425 -10.33 -11.01 8.05
N ARG A 426 -9.94 -10.31 9.11
CA ARG A 426 -10.76 -10.14 10.33
C ARG A 426 -11.45 -8.79 10.38
N THR A 427 -10.74 -7.73 9.95
CA THR A 427 -11.18 -6.33 10.16
C THR A 427 -11.69 -5.65 8.90
N ARG A 428 -11.47 -6.23 7.71
CA ARG A 428 -11.76 -5.63 6.39
C ARG A 428 -11.01 -4.32 6.12
N THR A 429 -9.92 -4.07 6.84
CA THR A 429 -8.99 -2.95 6.64
C THR A 429 -7.73 -3.41 5.94
N ASP A 430 -6.77 -2.51 5.73
CA ASP A 430 -5.38 -2.93 5.49
C ASP A 430 -4.81 -3.61 6.74
N GLY A 431 -3.77 -4.42 6.55
CA GLY A 431 -2.98 -4.96 7.67
C GLY A 431 -2.22 -3.83 8.35
N PHE A 432 -2.43 -3.66 9.66
CA PHE A 432 -1.90 -2.52 10.38
C PHE A 432 -1.65 -2.87 11.84
N TYR A 433 -0.73 -2.15 12.47
CA TYR A 433 -0.52 -2.23 13.91
C TYR A 433 -0.64 -0.85 14.53
N ILE A 434 -1.29 -0.75 15.68
CA ILE A 434 -1.47 0.46 16.44
C ILE A 434 -1.19 0.16 17.91
N CYS A 435 -0.32 0.94 18.53
CA CYS A 435 -0.10 0.91 19.97
C CYS A 435 -0.22 2.32 20.54
N ARG A 436 -1.07 2.49 21.54
CA ARG A 436 -1.22 3.73 22.30
C ARG A 436 -0.50 3.59 23.64
N MET A 437 0.29 4.58 23.97
CA MET A 437 1.04 4.65 25.22
C MET A 437 0.87 6.02 25.86
N ARG A 438 0.84 6.05 27.18
CA ARG A 438 0.83 7.29 27.97
C ARG A 438 2.17 7.46 28.70
N ARG A 439 2.70 8.68 28.63
CA ARG A 439 3.82 9.08 29.49
C ARG A 439 3.27 9.41 30.88
N ARG A 440 3.78 8.77 31.92
CA ARG A 440 3.45 9.10 33.31
C ARG A 440 3.82 10.54 33.63
N ALA A 441 3.05 11.18 34.51
CA ALA A 441 3.27 12.54 34.97
C ALA A 441 4.58 12.68 35.78
#